data_497049ac8ef5e374647ea9915922faaf
#
_entry.id   497049ac8ef5e374647ea9915922faaf
#
_cell.length_a   1.000
_cell.length_b   1.000
_cell.length_c   1.000
_cell.angle_alpha   90.00
_cell.angle_beta   90.00
_cell.angle_gamma   90.00
#
_symmetry.space_group_name_H-M   'P 1'
#
loop_
_entity.id
_entity.type
_entity.pdbx_description
1 polymer ?
#
loop_
_entity_poly.entity_id
_entity_poly.type
_entity_poly.pdbx_seq_one_letter_code
_entity_poly.pdbx_strand_id
1 'polypeptide(L)'
;MNIARIIRHLLTGQLAIRSRFPATVLTAIEQAIQQSEMNHGGQICFVVEAALDTIPLLRGQTARERAIEVFSQLRVWDTEYNNGVLIYLLLADRDVEIIADR
;
A
#
# COMPACT_ATOMS: atom_id res chain seq x y z
N MET A 1 -13.90 16.70 -9.84
CA MET A 1 -13.05 16.68 -8.62
C MET A 1 -13.89 16.27 -7.42
N ASN A 2 -13.43 15.28 -6.68
CA ASN A 2 -14.19 14.80 -5.51
C ASN A 2 -13.72 15.51 -4.25
N ILE A 3 -14.47 16.51 -3.83
CA ILE A 3 -14.11 17.36 -2.68
C ILE A 3 -14.12 16.56 -1.37
N ALA A 4 -15.08 15.65 -1.20
CA ALA A 4 -15.15 14.81 0.00
C ALA A 4 -13.90 13.93 0.13
N ARG A 5 -13.43 13.36 -0.97
CA ARG A 5 -12.22 12.56 -1.00
C ARG A 5 -10.99 13.41 -0.65
N ILE A 6 -10.89 14.60 -1.21
CA ILE A 6 -9.79 15.52 -0.94
C ILE A 6 -9.75 15.86 0.56
N ILE A 7 -10.89 16.18 1.14
CA ILE A 7 -10.98 16.49 2.58
C ILE A 7 -10.54 15.29 3.42
N ARG A 8 -11.00 14.07 3.08
CA ARG A 8 -10.58 12.85 3.80
C ARG A 8 -9.07 12.69 3.79
N HIS A 9 -8.45 12.88 2.63
CA HIS A 9 -7.00 12.74 2.51
C HIS A 9 -6.25 13.81 3.31
N LEU A 10 -6.72 15.05 3.29
CA LEU A 10 -6.07 16.13 4.03
C LEU A 10 -6.18 15.94 5.54
N LEU A 11 -7.26 15.31 6.02
CA LEU A 11 -7.48 15.07 7.45
C LEU A 11 -6.86 13.76 7.95
N THR A 12 -6.55 12.83 7.06
CA THR A 12 -5.97 11.56 7.43
C THR A 12 -4.45 11.69 7.52
N GLY A 13 -3.88 11.40 8.69
CA GLY A 13 -2.45 11.56 8.93
C GLY A 13 -1.80 10.34 9.54
N GLN A 14 -0.56 10.47 9.97
CA GLN A 14 0.25 9.39 10.54
C GLN A 14 -0.41 8.78 11.79
N LEU A 15 -1.17 9.56 12.55
CA LEU A 15 -1.87 9.04 13.71
C LEU A 15 -2.90 7.98 13.33
N ALA A 16 -3.51 8.09 12.15
CA ALA A 16 -4.46 7.09 11.67
C ALA A 16 -3.78 5.74 11.45
N ILE A 17 -2.55 5.73 10.94
CA ILE A 17 -1.77 4.50 10.77
C ILE A 17 -1.49 3.87 12.13
N ARG A 18 -1.00 4.66 13.08
CA ARG A 18 -0.68 4.17 14.42
C ARG A 18 -1.90 3.62 15.15
N SER A 19 -3.06 4.27 14.97
CA SER A 19 -4.31 3.86 15.60
C SER A 19 -4.84 2.55 15.04
N ARG A 20 -4.77 2.38 13.71
CA ARG A 20 -5.34 1.20 13.02
C ARG A 20 -4.36 0.05 12.91
N PHE A 21 -3.06 0.33 12.99
CA PHE A 21 -2.00 -0.64 12.83
C PHE A 21 -1.00 -0.53 13.98
N PRO A 22 -1.40 -0.91 15.21
CA PRO A 22 -0.45 -0.95 16.33
C PRO A 22 0.69 -1.94 16.03
N ALA A 23 1.79 -1.81 16.74
CA ALA A 23 2.99 -2.61 16.49
C ALA A 23 2.71 -4.11 16.50
N THR A 24 1.81 -4.58 17.36
CA THR A 24 1.42 -6.00 17.44
C THR A 24 0.79 -6.50 16.14
N VAL A 25 -0.08 -5.67 15.54
CA VAL A 25 -0.75 -6.01 14.28
C VAL A 25 0.26 -6.01 13.13
N LEU A 26 1.15 -5.01 13.08
CA LEU A 26 2.17 -4.94 12.05
C LEU A 26 3.13 -6.13 12.12
N THR A 27 3.52 -6.56 13.33
CA THR A 27 4.35 -7.73 13.51
C THR A 27 3.64 -9.00 13.03
N ALA A 28 2.36 -9.14 13.33
CA ALA A 28 1.57 -10.28 12.88
C ALA A 28 1.48 -10.34 11.35
N ILE A 29 1.28 -9.19 10.70
CA ILE A 29 1.27 -9.09 9.23
C ILE A 29 2.62 -9.48 8.66
N GLU A 30 3.71 -8.97 9.23
CA GLU A 30 5.07 -9.29 8.83
C GLU A 30 5.35 -10.79 8.88
N GLN A 31 4.97 -11.43 9.99
CA GLN A 31 5.15 -12.88 10.16
C GLN A 31 4.32 -13.66 9.15
N ALA A 32 3.09 -13.23 8.89
CA ALA A 32 2.24 -13.89 7.90
C ALA A 32 2.84 -13.78 6.48
N ILE A 33 3.40 -12.63 6.13
CA ILE A 33 4.06 -12.42 4.85
C ILE A 33 5.28 -13.33 4.73
N GLN A 34 6.14 -13.37 5.75
CA GLN A 34 7.33 -14.21 5.75
C GLN A 34 6.97 -15.68 5.57
N GLN A 35 5.94 -16.15 6.27
CA GLN A 35 5.48 -17.52 6.15
C GLN A 35 4.93 -17.83 4.76
N SER A 36 4.20 -16.87 4.17
CA SER A 36 3.68 -17.00 2.82
C SER A 36 4.82 -17.08 1.79
N GLU A 37 5.84 -16.25 1.94
CA GLU A 37 7.02 -16.26 1.06
C GLU A 37 7.75 -17.60 1.12
N MET A 38 7.91 -18.18 2.32
CA MET A 38 8.53 -19.47 2.49
C MET A 38 7.77 -20.58 1.77
N ASN A 39 6.43 -20.48 1.77
CA ASN A 39 5.59 -21.52 1.17
C ASN A 39 5.48 -21.40 -0.35
N HIS A 40 5.57 -20.18 -0.89
CA HIS A 40 5.29 -19.92 -2.30
C HIS A 40 6.49 -19.44 -3.10
N GLY A 41 7.62 -19.17 -2.44
CA GLY A 41 8.84 -18.71 -3.11
C GLY A 41 8.75 -17.32 -3.71
N GLY A 42 7.64 -16.61 -3.53
CA GLY A 42 7.45 -15.25 -4.01
C GLY A 42 7.85 -14.22 -2.97
N GLN A 43 8.01 -12.97 -3.40
CA GLN A 43 8.26 -11.84 -2.52
C GLN A 43 7.01 -11.01 -2.37
N ILE A 44 6.64 -10.72 -1.13
CA ILE A 44 5.47 -9.91 -0.81
C ILE A 44 5.92 -8.64 -0.08
N CYS A 45 5.56 -7.50 -0.66
CA CYS A 45 5.74 -6.18 -0.04
C CYS A 45 4.41 -5.69 0.50
N PHE A 46 4.42 -5.14 1.71
CA PHE A 46 3.23 -4.55 2.31
C PHE A 46 3.50 -3.08 2.60
N VAL A 47 2.67 -2.19 2.05
CA VAL A 47 2.82 -0.74 2.21
C VAL A 47 1.50 -0.15 2.67
N VAL A 48 1.57 0.72 3.68
CA VAL A 48 0.41 1.48 4.18
C VAL A 48 0.72 2.95 4.03
N GLU A 49 -0.16 3.68 3.35
CA GLU A 49 -0.09 5.13 3.28
C GLU A 49 -1.36 5.74 3.87
N ALA A 50 -1.20 6.81 4.63
CA ALA A 50 -2.35 7.49 5.23
C ALA A 50 -3.19 8.19 4.16
N ALA A 51 -2.53 8.91 3.26
CA ALA A 51 -3.19 9.72 2.24
C ALA A 51 -2.25 9.93 1.05
N LEU A 52 -2.82 10.32 -0.07
CA LEU A 52 -2.04 10.71 -1.24
C LEU A 52 -1.43 12.10 -1.04
N ASP A 53 -0.34 12.37 -1.74
CA ASP A 53 0.22 13.72 -1.82
C ASP A 53 -0.79 14.68 -2.46
N THR A 54 -0.69 15.95 -2.09
CA THR A 54 -1.72 16.94 -2.44
C THR A 54 -1.88 17.11 -3.95
N ILE A 55 -0.78 17.24 -4.70
CA ILE A 55 -0.89 17.51 -6.14
C ILE A 55 -1.47 16.31 -6.90
N PRO A 56 -0.96 15.07 -6.73
CA PRO A 56 -1.61 13.91 -7.36
C PRO A 56 -3.08 13.76 -6.95
N LEU A 57 -3.40 14.04 -5.68
CA LEU A 57 -4.76 13.97 -5.19
C LEU A 57 -5.68 14.94 -5.95
N LEU A 58 -5.23 16.19 -6.14
CA LEU A 58 -6.00 17.20 -6.87
C LEU A 58 -6.17 16.84 -8.34
N ARG A 59 -5.26 16.05 -8.90
CA ARG A 59 -5.35 15.54 -10.28
C ARG A 59 -6.21 14.29 -10.39
N GLY A 60 -6.77 13.81 -9.29
CA GLY A 60 -7.65 12.64 -9.28
C GLY A 60 -6.94 11.29 -9.27
N GLN A 61 -5.70 11.24 -8.76
CA GLN A 61 -4.99 9.97 -8.68
C GLN A 61 -5.79 8.94 -7.88
N THR A 62 -5.91 7.73 -8.42
CA THR A 62 -6.58 6.63 -7.73
C THR A 62 -5.61 5.86 -6.84
N ALA A 63 -6.15 5.06 -5.90
CA ALA A 63 -5.34 4.18 -5.07
C ALA A 63 -4.55 3.18 -5.93
N ARG A 64 -5.17 2.66 -6.99
CA ARG A 64 -4.49 1.72 -7.89
C ARG A 64 -3.34 2.38 -8.65
N GLU A 65 -3.53 3.60 -9.12
CA GLU A 65 -2.45 4.33 -9.79
C GLU A 65 -1.27 4.56 -8.85
N ARG A 66 -1.55 4.94 -7.60
CA ARG A 66 -0.51 5.12 -6.58
C ARG A 66 0.17 3.79 -6.25
N ALA A 67 -0.59 2.70 -6.14
CA ALA A 67 -0.04 1.38 -5.87
C ALA A 67 0.94 0.95 -6.98
N ILE A 68 0.62 1.23 -8.23
CA ILE A 68 1.50 0.94 -9.36
C ILE A 68 2.79 1.77 -9.27
N GLU A 69 2.69 3.04 -8.90
CA GLU A 69 3.87 3.87 -8.65
C GLU A 69 4.77 3.27 -7.57
N VAL A 70 4.18 2.88 -6.45
CA VAL A 70 4.91 2.30 -5.32
C VAL A 70 5.57 0.98 -5.73
N PHE A 71 4.84 0.15 -6.46
CA PHE A 71 5.36 -1.10 -7.01
C PHE A 71 6.64 -0.84 -7.82
N SER A 72 6.63 0.18 -8.67
CA SER A 72 7.77 0.55 -9.50
C SER A 72 8.89 1.17 -8.67
N GLN A 73 8.57 2.09 -7.75
CA GLN A 73 9.56 2.79 -6.92
C GLN A 73 10.31 1.84 -6.00
N LEU A 74 9.62 0.87 -5.42
CA LEU A 74 10.23 -0.13 -4.54
C LEU A 74 10.82 -1.32 -5.29
N ARG A 75 10.69 -1.31 -6.64
CA ARG A 75 11.22 -2.36 -7.50
C ARG A 75 10.69 -3.74 -7.11
N VAL A 76 9.42 -3.83 -6.75
CA VAL A 76 8.78 -5.10 -6.40
C VAL A 76 8.79 -6.07 -7.57
N TRP A 77 8.87 -5.54 -8.80
CA TRP A 77 9.00 -6.31 -10.03
C TRP A 77 10.39 -6.95 -10.19
N ASP A 78 11.41 -6.46 -9.46
CA ASP A 78 12.81 -6.88 -9.61
C ASP A 78 13.09 -8.11 -8.72
N THR A 79 12.46 -9.23 -9.06
CA THR A 79 12.61 -10.49 -8.35
C THR A 79 13.16 -11.55 -9.31
N GLU A 80 13.81 -12.57 -8.75
CA GLU A 80 14.45 -13.62 -9.52
C GLU A 80 13.47 -14.35 -10.46
N TYR A 81 12.24 -14.56 -10.00
CA TYR A 81 11.24 -15.32 -10.75
C TYR A 81 10.09 -14.45 -11.27
N ASN A 82 10.23 -13.13 -11.24
CA ASN A 82 9.20 -12.18 -11.64
C ASN A 82 7.85 -12.46 -10.94
N ASN A 83 7.91 -12.75 -9.65
CA ASN A 83 6.74 -13.11 -8.85
C ASN A 83 6.53 -12.20 -7.64
N GLY A 84 7.00 -10.95 -7.74
CA GLY A 84 6.79 -9.95 -6.68
C GLY A 84 5.33 -9.53 -6.59
N VAL A 85 4.85 -9.34 -5.37
CA VAL A 85 3.49 -8.89 -5.10
C VAL A 85 3.55 -7.73 -4.13
N LEU A 86 2.84 -6.65 -4.45
CA LEU A 86 2.65 -5.52 -3.55
C LEU A 86 1.22 -5.54 -3.02
N ILE A 87 1.08 -5.48 -1.70
CA ILE A 87 -0.20 -5.21 -1.04
C ILE A 87 -0.14 -3.77 -0.54
N TYR A 88 -0.99 -2.92 -1.08
CA TYR A 88 -0.99 -1.49 -0.82
C TYR A 88 -2.31 -1.08 -0.16
N LEU A 89 -2.22 -0.44 1.00
CA LEU A 89 -3.38 0.10 1.70
C LEU A 89 -3.32 1.63 1.69
N LEU A 90 -4.42 2.25 1.24
CA LEU A 90 -4.58 3.69 1.31
C LEU A 90 -5.71 3.99 2.31
N LEU A 91 -5.36 4.46 3.50
CA LEU A 91 -6.30 4.59 4.61
C LEU A 91 -7.39 5.63 4.35
N ALA A 92 -7.03 6.76 3.73
CA ALA A 92 -8.01 7.83 3.47
C ALA A 92 -9.15 7.37 2.58
N ASP A 93 -8.88 6.46 1.63
CA ASP A 93 -9.89 5.88 0.74
C ASP A 93 -10.45 4.55 1.27
N ARG A 94 -9.87 4.00 2.34
CA ARG A 94 -10.18 2.65 2.84
C ARG A 94 -10.06 1.61 1.73
N ASP A 95 -9.04 1.75 0.91
CA ASP A 95 -8.84 0.94 -0.28
C ASP A 95 -7.62 0.05 -0.13
N VAL A 96 -7.73 -1.18 -0.63
CA VAL A 96 -6.64 -2.15 -0.69
C VAL A 96 -6.41 -2.49 -2.16
N GLU A 97 -5.17 -2.34 -2.62
CA GLU A 97 -4.79 -2.70 -3.98
C GLU A 97 -3.70 -3.77 -3.94
N ILE A 98 -3.81 -4.75 -4.80
CA ILE A 98 -2.81 -5.80 -4.94
C ILE A 98 -2.25 -5.72 -6.35
N ILE A 99 -0.95 -5.47 -6.43
CA ILE A 99 -0.24 -5.38 -7.71
C ILE A 99 0.72 -6.55 -7.77
N ALA A 100 0.57 -7.39 -8.76
CA ALA A 100 1.41 -8.57 -8.94
C ALA A 100 2.23 -8.45 -10.21
N ASP A 101 3.48 -8.88 -10.13
CA ASP A 101 4.32 -9.09 -11.31
C ASP A 101 3.87 -10.39 -12.00
N ARG A 102 4.14 -10.47 -13.28
CA ARG A 102 3.70 -11.63 -14.06
C ARG A 102 4.62 -12.81 -13.98
#